data_dc350d8d020c8e97f54771ad2d839e4d
#
_entry.id   dc350d8d020c8e97f54771ad2d839e4d
#
_cell.length_a   1.000
_cell.length_b   1.000
_cell.length_c   1.000
_cell.angle_alpha   90.00
_cell.angle_beta   90.00
_cell.angle_gamma   90.00
#
_symmetry.space_group_name_H-M   'P 1'
#
loop_
_entity.id
_entity.type
_entity.pdbx_description
1 polymer ?
#
loop_
_entity_poly.entity_id
_entity_poly.type
_entity_poly.pdbx_seq_one_letter_code
_entity_poly.pdbx_strand_id
1 'polypeptide(L)'
;EEFPQLVIRNPRLWWPLNKGKQELYDLTLKVEFDGKVSDSISTRFGIREISSTTDTPDKSRTFSVNGRPLFIRGTNWLPEAMLRTSDERTRAELRYTAQSGVNLIRFWGGGITESDYFFQLCDSLGILVWQEFWMTGDTNHPNDPAVYYSNVVSTVKRIRNHPSLAYYVSSNESTEMPQMEQLLERLDGTRGYQMQSECGGVHDGSPYKQVNIMSHYEDKASPRGSRVYGFNPEYGAPCLPTVECLREMMDEKDLWPINREVWDYSDGNGFHLMSSLYTDMTNQYGPSRNIEEFAEKAQFLGALNYKSIWEVWNYNKFGYGDRYTSGFLYWYHNSAVRQVAGRMWDWSLEPTAALYAAQNACEPLHPQFDYLKNTVSVVNDHYRAYRGYRVTAEVYDLDMRRIDAQSARVDLPEDGVANDVLTLDFAASKTPVQFIKLKLFDEQGRQAGSNFYWRSDNEYKGANTLTGPATAGFQALGELARTKVAASYRTSVNGGNHFIDLRLKNTGRT
;
A
#
# COMPACT_ATOMS: atom_id res chain seq x y z
N GLU A 1 37.67 -23.71 -0.77
CA GLU A 1 36.91 -22.79 0.06
C GLU A 1 37.88 -22.09 1.02
N GLU A 2 38.04 -20.79 0.87
CA GLU A 2 39.03 -20.00 1.60
C GLU A 2 38.64 -19.77 3.07
N PHE A 3 37.30 -19.80 3.36
CA PHE A 3 36.73 -19.57 4.69
C PHE A 3 35.64 -20.60 5.02
N PRO A 4 35.97 -21.85 5.34
CA PRO A 4 34.96 -22.90 5.62
C PRO A 4 34.09 -22.59 6.85
N GLN A 5 34.57 -21.77 7.78
CA GLN A 5 33.82 -21.29 8.93
C GLN A 5 32.61 -20.39 8.58
N LEU A 6 32.58 -19.83 7.36
CA LEU A 6 31.47 -19.01 6.86
C LEU A 6 30.43 -19.86 6.11
N VAL A 7 30.62 -21.16 5.99
CA VAL A 7 29.66 -22.06 5.34
C VAL A 7 28.56 -22.48 6.32
N ILE A 8 27.34 -22.02 6.06
CA ILE A 8 26.16 -22.40 6.84
C ILE A 8 25.40 -23.49 6.06
N ARG A 9 25.34 -24.70 6.60
CA ARG A 9 24.60 -25.82 5.99
C ARG A 9 23.13 -25.78 6.45
N ASN A 10 22.20 -25.98 5.49
CA ASN A 10 20.76 -25.93 5.73
C ASN A 10 20.33 -24.63 6.45
N PRO A 11 20.60 -23.47 5.87
CA PRO A 11 20.33 -22.19 6.51
C PRO A 11 18.81 -21.99 6.72
N ARG A 12 18.48 -21.28 7.80
CA ARG A 12 17.14 -20.70 7.95
C ARG A 12 17.06 -19.50 7.02
N LEU A 13 16.06 -19.49 6.12
CA LEU A 13 15.93 -18.45 5.11
C LEU A 13 15.12 -17.28 5.65
N TRP A 14 15.55 -16.08 5.27
CA TRP A 14 14.79 -14.86 5.48
C TRP A 14 13.67 -14.75 4.42
N TRP A 15 12.49 -14.33 4.85
CA TRP A 15 11.32 -14.16 3.99
C TRP A 15 10.70 -12.77 4.14
N PRO A 16 10.05 -12.21 3.08
CA PRO A 16 9.27 -11.01 3.18
C PRO A 16 8.04 -11.15 4.10
N LEU A 17 7.46 -10.02 4.45
CA LEU A 17 6.24 -9.90 5.25
C LEU A 17 5.14 -10.86 4.71
N ASN A 18 4.48 -11.57 5.62
CA ASN A 18 3.42 -12.56 5.35
C ASN A 18 3.84 -13.81 4.52
N LYS A 19 5.10 -13.95 4.13
CA LYS A 19 5.58 -15.09 3.34
C LYS A 19 6.41 -16.11 4.13
N GLY A 20 6.82 -15.75 5.32
CA GLY A 20 7.61 -16.60 6.23
C GLY A 20 8.23 -15.78 7.35
N LYS A 21 9.22 -16.37 8.02
CA LYS A 21 9.92 -15.71 9.13
C LYS A 21 11.09 -14.86 8.61
N GLN A 22 11.33 -13.73 9.26
CA GLN A 22 12.48 -12.87 9.03
C GLN A 22 13.69 -13.40 9.82
N GLU A 23 14.21 -14.57 9.41
CA GLU A 23 15.35 -15.20 10.07
C GLU A 23 16.64 -14.42 9.82
N LEU A 24 17.26 -13.96 10.91
CA LEU A 24 18.50 -13.17 10.89
C LEU A 24 19.58 -13.89 11.67
N TYR A 25 20.83 -13.72 11.21
CA TYR A 25 22.03 -14.24 11.83
C TYR A 25 22.88 -13.06 12.32
N ASP A 26 23.55 -13.23 13.46
CA ASP A 26 24.52 -12.30 13.97
C ASP A 26 25.93 -12.80 13.58
N LEU A 27 26.74 -11.92 12.98
CA LEU A 27 28.14 -12.15 12.68
C LEU A 27 28.99 -11.18 13.49
N THR A 28 29.92 -11.72 14.27
CA THR A 28 30.90 -10.91 15.00
C THR A 28 32.29 -11.21 14.48
N LEU A 29 32.97 -10.20 13.98
CA LEU A 29 34.38 -10.24 13.62
C LEU A 29 35.18 -9.64 14.76
N LYS A 30 36.20 -10.39 15.24
CA LYS A 30 37.13 -9.95 16.30
C LYS A 30 38.55 -9.89 15.73
N VAL A 31 39.24 -8.83 16.07
CA VAL A 31 40.69 -8.72 15.80
C VAL A 31 41.40 -8.94 17.12
N GLU A 32 42.29 -9.93 17.16
CA GLU A 32 43.09 -10.26 18.34
C GLU A 32 44.58 -9.94 18.10
N PHE A 33 45.20 -9.34 19.11
CA PHE A 33 46.60 -9.07 19.15
C PHE A 33 47.14 -9.49 20.53
N ASP A 34 48.21 -10.28 20.56
CA ASP A 34 48.81 -10.87 21.77
C ASP A 34 47.79 -11.55 22.72
N GLY A 35 46.84 -12.32 22.15
CA GLY A 35 45.82 -13.05 22.89
C GLY A 35 44.74 -12.16 23.52
N LYS A 36 44.67 -10.89 23.14
CA LYS A 36 43.67 -9.94 23.59
C LYS A 36 42.86 -9.43 22.40
N VAL A 37 41.54 -9.32 22.55
CA VAL A 37 40.70 -8.67 21.58
C VAL A 37 41.04 -7.17 21.52
N SER A 38 41.57 -6.71 20.38
CA SER A 38 41.92 -5.29 20.18
C SER A 38 40.77 -4.52 19.57
N ASP A 39 39.92 -5.17 18.76
CA ASP A 39 38.75 -4.57 18.15
C ASP A 39 37.69 -5.64 17.83
N SER A 40 36.42 -5.24 17.73
CA SER A 40 35.35 -6.12 17.29
C SER A 40 34.23 -5.35 16.63
N ILE A 41 33.67 -5.92 15.56
CA ILE A 41 32.49 -5.42 14.87
C ILE A 41 31.44 -6.52 14.77
N SER A 42 30.18 -6.17 15.02
CA SER A 42 29.05 -7.08 14.86
C SER A 42 28.12 -6.54 13.79
N THR A 43 27.62 -7.43 12.94
CA THR A 43 26.62 -7.13 11.93
C THR A 43 25.56 -8.22 11.91
N ARG A 44 24.36 -7.88 11.43
CA ARG A 44 23.26 -8.81 11.25
C ARG A 44 23.00 -9.01 9.77
N PHE A 45 22.70 -10.22 9.35
CA PHE A 45 22.39 -10.53 7.95
C PHE A 45 21.29 -11.61 7.86
N GLY A 46 20.59 -11.67 6.73
CA GLY A 46 19.63 -12.72 6.39
C GLY A 46 20.08 -13.47 5.15
N ILE A 47 19.81 -14.77 5.12
CA ILE A 47 20.10 -15.63 3.96
C ILE A 47 18.83 -15.74 3.12
N ARG A 48 18.90 -15.28 1.89
CA ARG A 48 17.81 -15.35 0.91
C ARG A 48 18.37 -15.20 -0.50
N GLU A 49 17.59 -15.62 -1.48
CA GLU A 49 17.77 -15.32 -2.90
C GLU A 49 16.66 -14.35 -3.33
N ILE A 50 16.99 -13.32 -4.11
CA ILE A 50 16.02 -12.45 -4.79
C ILE A 50 16.36 -12.48 -6.28
N SER A 51 15.35 -12.73 -7.10
CA SER A 51 15.44 -12.69 -8.55
C SER A 51 14.24 -11.96 -9.15
N SER A 52 14.35 -11.61 -10.42
CA SER A 52 13.22 -11.06 -11.16
C SER A 52 13.28 -11.50 -12.62
N THR A 53 12.13 -11.57 -13.25
CA THR A 53 11.99 -11.95 -14.66
C THR A 53 10.96 -11.08 -15.36
N THR A 54 11.11 -10.92 -16.66
CA THR A 54 10.09 -10.36 -17.57
C THR A 54 9.52 -11.43 -18.51
N ASP A 55 9.80 -12.69 -18.24
CA ASP A 55 9.19 -13.83 -18.95
C ASP A 55 7.81 -14.12 -18.38
N THR A 56 6.90 -13.20 -18.62
CA THR A 56 5.51 -13.17 -18.17
C THR A 56 4.59 -12.96 -19.39
N PRO A 57 3.29 -13.23 -19.30
CA PRO A 57 2.37 -13.10 -20.44
C PRO A 57 2.39 -11.74 -21.14
N ASP A 58 2.56 -10.69 -20.38
CA ASP A 58 2.56 -9.29 -20.85
C ASP A 58 3.95 -8.62 -20.78
N LYS A 59 5.01 -9.41 -20.53
CA LYS A 59 6.39 -8.95 -20.35
C LYS A 59 6.61 -8.02 -19.15
N SER A 60 5.70 -8.02 -18.21
CA SER A 60 5.85 -7.27 -16.96
C SER A 60 6.84 -7.95 -16.01
N ARG A 61 7.51 -7.14 -15.19
CA ARG A 61 8.48 -7.63 -14.22
C ARG A 61 7.79 -8.34 -13.06
N THR A 62 8.25 -9.53 -12.74
CA THR A 62 7.84 -10.29 -11.55
C THR A 62 9.06 -10.58 -10.69
N PHE A 63 8.93 -10.36 -9.40
CA PHE A 63 9.95 -10.68 -8.41
C PHE A 63 9.71 -12.06 -7.81
N SER A 64 10.82 -12.71 -7.43
CA SER A 64 10.80 -13.98 -6.68
C SER A 64 11.75 -13.88 -5.49
N VAL A 65 11.36 -14.50 -4.37
CA VAL A 65 12.19 -14.65 -3.19
C VAL A 65 12.31 -16.14 -2.86
N ASN A 66 13.54 -16.61 -2.69
CA ASN A 66 13.84 -18.04 -2.43
C ASN A 66 13.17 -18.99 -3.44
N GLY A 67 13.20 -18.58 -4.73
CA GLY A 67 12.62 -19.33 -5.83
C GLY A 67 11.09 -19.28 -5.94
N ARG A 68 10.40 -18.47 -5.13
CA ARG A 68 8.93 -18.35 -5.15
C ARG A 68 8.49 -16.97 -5.63
N PRO A 69 7.54 -16.87 -6.58
CA PRO A 69 6.98 -15.59 -7.00
C PRO A 69 6.43 -14.80 -5.80
N LEU A 70 6.67 -13.51 -5.80
CA LEU A 70 6.19 -12.59 -4.78
C LEU A 70 5.32 -11.51 -5.44
N PHE A 71 4.04 -11.47 -5.09
CA PHE A 71 3.18 -10.37 -5.46
C PHE A 71 3.58 -9.12 -4.67
N ILE A 72 3.97 -8.05 -5.37
CA ILE A 72 4.40 -6.81 -4.71
C ILE A 72 3.18 -5.96 -4.37
N ARG A 73 2.97 -5.76 -3.08
CA ARG A 73 2.12 -4.73 -2.48
C ARG A 73 3.02 -3.66 -1.91
N GLY A 74 3.45 -2.77 -2.77
CA GLY A 74 4.50 -1.82 -2.43
C GLY A 74 3.99 -0.39 -2.31
N THR A 75 4.94 0.47 -1.98
CA THR A 75 4.70 1.91 -1.85
C THR A 75 5.97 2.70 -2.13
N ASN A 76 5.80 3.99 -2.38
CA ASN A 76 6.89 4.93 -2.54
C ASN A 76 7.13 5.67 -1.22
N TRP A 77 8.40 5.88 -0.90
CA TRP A 77 8.87 6.59 0.28
C TRP A 77 9.49 7.93 -0.10
N LEU A 78 8.98 8.99 0.50
CA LEU A 78 9.59 10.30 0.43
C LEU A 78 10.23 10.62 1.79
N PRO A 79 11.51 11.02 1.83
CA PRO A 79 12.14 11.43 3.08
C PRO A 79 11.46 12.69 3.63
N GLU A 80 11.50 12.87 4.94
CA GLU A 80 11.03 14.10 5.57
C GLU A 80 11.80 15.31 4.97
N ALA A 81 11.07 16.36 4.55
CA ALA A 81 11.62 17.41 3.68
C ALA A 81 12.76 18.20 4.32
N MET A 82 12.81 18.32 5.64
CA MET A 82 13.89 18.98 6.37
C MET A 82 14.97 18.00 6.83
N LEU A 83 14.85 16.71 6.45
CA LEU A 83 15.73 15.61 6.85
C LEU A 83 15.84 15.44 8.37
N ARG A 84 14.80 15.80 9.09
CA ARG A 84 14.68 15.67 10.55
C ARG A 84 13.97 14.37 10.89
N THR A 85 14.71 13.28 10.85
CA THR A 85 14.20 11.97 11.24
C THR A 85 14.69 11.59 12.62
N SER A 86 13.92 10.77 13.33
CA SER A 86 14.34 10.11 14.56
C SER A 86 14.03 8.62 14.45
N ASP A 87 14.73 7.81 15.26
CA ASP A 87 14.49 6.38 15.32
C ASP A 87 13.04 6.05 15.72
N GLU A 88 12.44 6.87 16.60
CA GLU A 88 11.06 6.71 17.06
C GLU A 88 10.08 6.94 15.89
N ARG A 89 10.28 8.01 15.11
CA ARG A 89 9.46 8.30 13.93
C ARG A 89 9.61 7.20 12.89
N THR A 90 10.84 6.84 12.53
CA THR A 90 11.13 5.77 11.58
C THR A 90 10.46 4.46 12.00
N ARG A 91 10.53 4.12 13.29
CA ARG A 91 9.87 2.93 13.83
C ARG A 91 8.36 2.99 13.71
N ALA A 92 7.74 4.13 13.98
CA ALA A 92 6.29 4.32 13.87
C ALA A 92 5.83 4.16 12.43
N GLU A 93 6.47 4.86 11.48
CA GLU A 93 6.14 4.82 10.07
C GLU A 93 6.31 3.42 9.46
N LEU A 94 7.41 2.72 9.77
CA LEU A 94 7.64 1.35 9.28
C LEU A 94 6.68 0.33 9.93
N ARG A 95 6.22 0.57 11.16
CA ARG A 95 5.14 -0.23 11.75
C ARG A 95 3.82 -0.03 11.02
N TYR A 96 3.43 1.21 10.70
CA TYR A 96 2.26 1.48 9.87
C TYR A 96 2.37 0.81 8.50
N THR A 97 3.54 0.90 7.87
CA THR A 97 3.84 0.24 6.60
C THR A 97 3.64 -1.28 6.69
N ALA A 98 4.23 -1.94 7.69
CA ALA A 98 4.06 -3.38 7.89
C ALA A 98 2.60 -3.76 8.20
N GLN A 99 1.92 -2.98 9.05
CA GLN A 99 0.52 -3.19 9.41
C GLN A 99 -0.43 -3.04 8.23
N SER A 100 -0.12 -2.16 7.26
CA SER A 100 -0.90 -2.04 6.03
C SER A 100 -0.66 -3.18 5.02
N GLY A 101 0.15 -4.18 5.35
CA GLY A 101 0.45 -5.32 4.47
C GLY A 101 1.40 -4.99 3.32
N VAL A 102 2.04 -3.82 3.35
CA VAL A 102 3.06 -3.40 2.38
C VAL A 102 4.32 -4.22 2.56
N ASN A 103 4.79 -4.86 1.49
CA ASN A 103 5.96 -5.74 1.50
C ASN A 103 7.18 -5.18 0.74
N LEU A 104 7.06 -4.00 0.10
CA LEU A 104 8.17 -3.33 -0.56
C LEU A 104 8.02 -1.81 -0.46
N ILE A 105 9.11 -1.14 -0.13
CA ILE A 105 9.27 0.32 -0.18
C ILE A 105 10.23 0.68 -1.31
N ARG A 106 9.83 1.60 -2.18
CA ARG A 106 10.69 2.22 -3.17
C ARG A 106 11.20 3.56 -2.65
N PHE A 107 12.51 3.70 -2.55
CA PHE A 107 13.14 5.01 -2.39
C PHE A 107 13.20 5.71 -3.74
N TRP A 108 12.30 6.65 -3.91
CA TRP A 108 12.19 7.44 -5.12
C TRP A 108 13.46 8.25 -5.40
N GLY A 109 13.84 8.36 -6.69
CA GLY A 109 15.08 9.01 -7.12
C GLY A 109 15.21 10.49 -6.77
N GLY A 110 14.12 11.17 -6.46
CA GLY A 110 14.16 12.54 -5.93
C GLY A 110 14.44 12.65 -4.44
N GLY A 111 14.61 11.53 -3.74
CA GLY A 111 14.88 11.46 -2.31
C GLY A 111 16.35 11.19 -1.96
N ILE A 112 16.54 10.65 -0.78
CA ILE A 112 17.84 10.19 -0.26
C ILE A 112 17.74 8.75 0.23
N THR A 113 18.88 8.08 0.40
CA THR A 113 18.93 6.77 1.05
C THR A 113 18.85 6.93 2.56
N GLU A 114 17.90 6.23 3.18
CA GLU A 114 17.63 6.27 4.60
C GLU A 114 18.77 5.70 5.47
N SER A 115 18.63 5.85 6.78
CA SER A 115 19.63 5.44 7.78
C SER A 115 19.78 3.92 7.88
N ASP A 116 20.86 3.45 8.52
CA ASP A 116 21.06 2.03 8.82
C ASP A 116 19.95 1.47 9.70
N TYR A 117 19.41 2.27 10.62
CA TYR A 117 18.28 1.87 11.47
C TYR A 117 17.01 1.58 10.65
N PHE A 118 16.75 2.36 9.60
CA PHE A 118 15.66 2.09 8.68
C PHE A 118 15.79 0.71 8.04
N PHE A 119 16.95 0.38 7.49
CA PHE A 119 17.19 -0.93 6.88
C PHE A 119 17.12 -2.08 7.88
N GLN A 120 17.65 -1.91 9.10
CA GLN A 120 17.55 -2.90 10.18
C GLN A 120 16.09 -3.19 10.57
N LEU A 121 15.24 -2.17 10.56
CA LEU A 121 13.81 -2.35 10.77
C LEU A 121 13.14 -3.07 9.60
N CYS A 122 13.47 -2.71 8.36
CA CYS A 122 12.99 -3.41 7.17
C CYS A 122 13.40 -4.89 7.19
N ASP A 123 14.64 -5.21 7.57
CA ASP A 123 15.12 -6.58 7.75
C ASP A 123 14.28 -7.35 8.77
N SER A 124 13.93 -6.70 9.88
CA SER A 124 13.18 -7.30 10.99
C SER A 124 11.68 -7.44 10.69
N LEU A 125 11.12 -6.54 9.88
CA LEU A 125 9.69 -6.51 9.53
C LEU A 125 9.38 -7.28 8.23
N GLY A 126 10.40 -7.64 7.45
CA GLY A 126 10.22 -8.30 6.16
C GLY A 126 9.81 -7.37 5.03
N ILE A 127 10.13 -6.09 5.12
CA ILE A 127 9.84 -5.09 4.09
C ILE A 127 11.01 -5.03 3.12
N LEU A 128 10.77 -5.32 1.86
CA LEU A 128 11.77 -5.18 0.81
C LEU A 128 12.03 -3.71 0.48
N VAL A 129 13.22 -3.40 -0.01
CA VAL A 129 13.65 -2.06 -0.43
C VAL A 129 14.09 -2.08 -1.88
N TRP A 130 13.50 -1.22 -2.67
CA TRP A 130 13.93 -0.83 -4.01
C TRP A 130 14.66 0.50 -3.89
N GLN A 131 15.96 0.52 -4.15
CA GLN A 131 16.80 1.70 -4.01
C GLN A 131 17.05 2.38 -5.35
N GLU A 132 16.62 3.65 -5.48
CA GLU A 132 17.02 4.52 -6.59
C GLU A 132 18.17 5.47 -6.20
N PHE A 133 18.94 5.89 -7.20
CA PHE A 133 20.08 6.79 -6.99
C PHE A 133 19.77 8.19 -7.54
N TRP A 134 19.45 9.08 -6.70
CA TRP A 134 19.25 10.54 -6.62
C TRP A 134 19.15 11.32 -7.96
N MET A 135 18.43 10.78 -8.94
CA MET A 135 18.07 11.48 -10.17
C MET A 135 16.59 11.30 -10.47
N THR A 136 15.97 12.37 -10.97
CA THR A 136 14.57 12.34 -11.44
C THR A 136 14.47 12.93 -12.85
N GLY A 137 13.31 12.79 -13.52
CA GLY A 137 13.07 13.36 -14.85
C GLY A 137 13.30 14.87 -14.95
N ASP A 138 13.15 15.58 -13.82
CA ASP A 138 13.38 17.03 -13.73
C ASP A 138 14.85 17.40 -13.53
N THR A 139 15.70 16.45 -13.19
CA THR A 139 17.12 16.65 -12.96
C THR A 139 17.94 15.89 -13.98
N ASN A 140 18.77 16.62 -14.70
CA ASN A 140 19.79 16.03 -15.58
C ASN A 140 20.88 15.33 -14.77
N HIS A 141 21.94 14.93 -15.45
CA HIS A 141 23.10 14.32 -14.81
C HIS A 141 23.67 15.20 -13.68
N PRO A 142 24.23 14.59 -12.63
CA PRO A 142 24.84 15.31 -11.53
C PRO A 142 25.94 16.30 -12.01
N ASN A 143 25.98 17.48 -11.41
CA ASN A 143 26.98 18.49 -11.76
C ASN A 143 28.45 18.01 -11.54
N ASP A 144 28.64 17.14 -10.55
CA ASP A 144 29.91 16.51 -10.26
C ASP A 144 29.76 14.98 -10.26
N PRO A 145 30.04 14.32 -11.40
CA PRO A 145 29.97 12.87 -11.52
C PRO A 145 30.92 12.13 -10.55
N ALA A 146 32.06 12.69 -10.19
CA ALA A 146 33.01 12.02 -9.28
C ALA A 146 32.45 11.95 -7.86
N VAL A 147 31.83 13.02 -7.38
CA VAL A 147 31.12 13.05 -6.09
C VAL A 147 29.93 12.11 -6.12
N TYR A 148 29.15 12.11 -7.20
CA TYR A 148 28.03 11.20 -7.37
C TYR A 148 28.42 9.73 -7.22
N TYR A 149 29.42 9.28 -8.00
CA TYR A 149 29.92 7.90 -7.92
C TYR A 149 30.51 7.55 -6.56
N SER A 150 31.20 8.49 -5.92
CA SER A 150 31.72 8.29 -4.56
C SER A 150 30.59 8.03 -3.57
N ASN A 151 29.50 8.79 -3.68
CA ASN A 151 28.29 8.60 -2.86
C ASN A 151 27.61 7.27 -3.15
N VAL A 152 27.49 6.87 -4.42
CA VAL A 152 26.96 5.55 -4.80
C VAL A 152 27.78 4.43 -4.18
N VAL A 153 29.12 4.49 -4.31
CA VAL A 153 30.01 3.47 -3.74
C VAL A 153 29.85 3.38 -2.22
N SER A 154 29.82 4.51 -1.54
CA SER A 154 29.64 4.57 -0.08
C SER A 154 28.31 3.99 0.35
N THR A 155 27.23 4.39 -0.34
CA THR A 155 25.86 3.92 -0.06
C THR A 155 25.74 2.43 -0.27
N VAL A 156 26.17 1.90 -1.42
CA VAL A 156 26.07 0.47 -1.72
C VAL A 156 26.84 -0.36 -0.70
N LYS A 157 28.06 0.04 -0.34
CA LYS A 157 28.86 -0.65 0.69
C LYS A 157 28.14 -0.68 2.04
N ARG A 158 27.40 0.36 2.38
CA ARG A 158 26.63 0.48 3.61
C ARG A 158 25.41 -0.46 3.62
N ILE A 159 24.64 -0.49 2.51
CA ILE A 159 23.33 -1.15 2.50
C ILE A 159 23.32 -2.58 1.93
N ARG A 160 24.32 -3.00 1.18
CA ARG A 160 24.33 -4.28 0.43
C ARG A 160 24.19 -5.55 1.28
N ASN A 161 24.48 -5.48 2.59
CA ASN A 161 24.36 -6.65 3.47
C ASN A 161 22.95 -6.83 4.07
N HIS A 162 22.05 -5.88 3.86
CA HIS A 162 20.67 -5.99 4.35
C HIS A 162 19.87 -6.96 3.49
N PRO A 163 19.22 -7.99 4.08
CA PRO A 163 18.37 -8.91 3.33
C PRO A 163 17.14 -8.23 2.75
N SER A 164 16.66 -7.14 3.34
CA SER A 164 15.57 -6.32 2.83
C SER A 164 15.88 -5.63 1.50
N LEU A 165 17.12 -5.29 1.22
CA LEU A 165 17.52 -4.68 -0.05
C LEU A 165 17.29 -5.66 -1.20
N ALA A 166 16.36 -5.32 -2.11
CA ALA A 166 15.89 -6.19 -3.17
C ALA A 166 16.43 -5.84 -4.55
N TYR A 167 16.48 -4.55 -4.88
CA TYR A 167 16.67 -4.11 -6.25
C TYR A 167 17.32 -2.74 -6.32
N TYR A 168 18.14 -2.51 -7.34
CA TYR A 168 18.74 -1.22 -7.64
C TYR A 168 18.17 -0.61 -8.91
N VAL A 169 17.97 0.69 -8.89
CA VAL A 169 17.53 1.46 -10.05
C VAL A 169 18.34 2.75 -10.15
N SER A 170 18.77 3.11 -11.35
CA SER A 170 19.65 4.28 -11.50
C SER A 170 18.92 5.60 -11.25
N SER A 171 17.66 5.71 -11.70
CA SER A 171 16.94 6.98 -11.64
C SER A 171 15.43 6.81 -11.66
N ASN A 172 14.71 7.85 -11.24
CA ASN A 172 13.29 8.00 -11.54
C ASN A 172 13.12 8.70 -12.90
N GLU A 173 12.47 8.04 -13.87
CA GLU A 173 12.05 8.64 -15.15
C GLU A 173 13.16 9.45 -15.87
N SER A 174 14.41 9.08 -15.67
CA SER A 174 15.57 9.78 -16.22
C SER A 174 16.54 8.79 -16.87
N THR A 175 17.64 9.30 -17.39
CA THR A 175 18.73 8.47 -17.94
C THR A 175 19.59 7.92 -16.81
N GLU A 176 20.30 6.84 -17.08
CA GLU A 176 21.33 6.34 -16.15
C GLU A 176 22.64 7.08 -16.31
N MET A 177 23.44 7.10 -15.24
CA MET A 177 24.84 7.50 -15.32
C MET A 177 25.65 6.40 -16.00
N PRO A 178 26.64 6.75 -16.86
CA PRO A 178 27.50 5.77 -17.55
C PRO A 178 28.10 4.74 -16.60
N GLN A 179 28.15 3.47 -17.01
CA GLN A 179 28.78 2.37 -16.25
C GLN A 179 28.12 2.06 -14.88
N MET A 180 26.92 2.55 -14.62
CA MET A 180 26.24 2.35 -13.32
C MET A 180 26.00 0.86 -13.05
N GLU A 181 25.51 0.12 -14.02
CA GLU A 181 25.27 -1.32 -13.91
C GLU A 181 26.56 -2.08 -13.54
N GLN A 182 27.67 -1.84 -14.28
CA GLN A 182 28.95 -2.50 -14.00
C GLN A 182 29.51 -2.12 -12.62
N LEU A 183 29.27 -0.88 -12.17
CA LEU A 183 29.68 -0.45 -10.84
C LEU A 183 28.92 -1.22 -9.75
N LEU A 184 27.60 -1.35 -9.87
CA LEU A 184 26.75 -2.06 -8.93
C LEU A 184 27.05 -3.57 -8.93
N GLU A 185 27.28 -4.16 -10.10
CA GLU A 185 27.70 -5.55 -10.20
C GLU A 185 29.01 -5.82 -9.46
N ARG A 186 30.02 -4.95 -9.59
CA ARG A 186 31.31 -5.09 -8.85
C ARG A 186 31.14 -4.86 -7.35
N LEU A 187 30.24 -4.00 -6.91
CA LEU A 187 30.07 -3.67 -5.50
C LEU A 187 29.21 -4.68 -4.75
N ASP A 188 28.24 -5.26 -5.41
CA ASP A 188 27.26 -6.19 -4.83
C ASP A 188 27.16 -7.50 -5.66
N GLY A 189 26.73 -7.42 -6.91
CA GLY A 189 26.61 -8.55 -7.83
C GLY A 189 25.51 -9.56 -7.49
N THR A 190 24.65 -9.28 -6.47
CA THR A 190 23.62 -10.21 -6.00
C THR A 190 22.18 -9.67 -6.15
N ARG A 191 22.03 -8.41 -6.53
CA ARG A 191 20.73 -7.76 -6.79
C ARG A 191 20.58 -7.43 -8.25
N GLY A 192 19.32 -7.50 -8.72
CA GLY A 192 18.98 -7.01 -10.04
C GLY A 192 19.12 -5.49 -10.13
N TYR A 193 19.22 -5.03 -11.37
CA TYR A 193 19.37 -3.61 -11.72
C TYR A 193 18.45 -3.26 -12.89
N GLN A 194 17.98 -2.03 -12.94
CA GLN A 194 17.40 -1.42 -14.13
C GLN A 194 17.78 0.07 -14.25
N MET A 195 17.80 0.54 -15.48
CA MET A 195 18.28 1.87 -15.86
C MET A 195 17.45 2.99 -15.24
N GLN A 196 16.15 2.85 -15.20
CA GLN A 196 15.21 3.84 -14.65
C GLN A 196 13.89 3.19 -14.23
N SER A 197 13.05 3.91 -13.50
CA SER A 197 11.84 3.38 -12.86
C SER A 197 10.81 2.77 -13.82
N GLU A 198 10.72 3.26 -15.05
CA GLU A 198 9.70 2.88 -16.04
C GLU A 198 10.22 2.03 -17.19
N CYS A 199 11.20 1.19 -16.95
CA CYS A 199 11.73 0.30 -17.97
C CYS A 199 11.76 -1.15 -17.51
N GLY A 200 12.22 -2.06 -18.37
CA GLY A 200 12.43 -3.46 -17.98
C GLY A 200 11.18 -4.18 -17.48
N GLY A 201 10.03 -3.94 -18.10
CA GLY A 201 8.76 -4.57 -17.72
C GLY A 201 8.02 -3.87 -16.58
N VAL A 202 8.38 -2.63 -16.30
CA VAL A 202 7.69 -1.75 -15.35
C VAL A 202 7.00 -0.65 -16.12
N HIS A 203 5.73 -0.38 -15.82
CA HIS A 203 4.87 0.54 -16.58
C HIS A 203 4.19 1.53 -15.65
N ASP A 204 4.36 2.82 -15.90
CA ASP A 204 3.51 3.83 -15.29
C ASP A 204 2.13 3.92 -15.94
N GLY A 205 1.19 4.53 -15.27
CA GLY A 205 -0.18 4.71 -15.72
C GLY A 205 -1.14 5.08 -14.61
N SER A 206 -0.62 5.69 -13.57
CA SER A 206 -1.45 6.19 -12.47
C SER A 206 -2.27 7.42 -12.87
N PRO A 207 -3.50 7.55 -12.38
CA PRO A 207 -4.25 8.79 -12.50
C PRO A 207 -3.68 9.93 -11.62
N TYR A 208 -3.03 9.64 -10.49
CA TYR A 208 -2.53 10.55 -9.44
C TYR A 208 -3.56 11.50 -8.83
N LYS A 209 -4.67 11.73 -9.50
CA LYS A 209 -5.80 12.57 -9.11
C LYS A 209 -7.02 11.72 -8.79
N GLN A 210 -8.04 12.33 -8.23
CA GLN A 210 -9.33 11.65 -8.04
C GLN A 210 -9.92 11.23 -9.38
N VAL A 211 -10.29 9.96 -9.45
CA VAL A 211 -11.06 9.37 -10.54
C VAL A 211 -12.23 8.58 -9.96
N ASN A 212 -13.23 8.29 -10.76
CA ASN A 212 -14.27 7.36 -10.35
C ASN A 212 -13.62 6.00 -10.04
N ILE A 213 -13.90 5.44 -8.84
CA ILE A 213 -13.31 4.17 -8.39
C ILE A 213 -13.48 3.02 -9.38
N MET A 214 -14.54 3.04 -10.16
CA MET A 214 -14.84 1.99 -11.15
C MET A 214 -13.86 1.99 -12.32
N SER A 215 -13.23 3.14 -12.60
CA SER A 215 -12.20 3.19 -13.64
C SER A 215 -11.02 2.25 -13.36
N HIS A 216 -10.80 1.89 -12.07
CA HIS A 216 -9.79 0.90 -11.70
C HIS A 216 -10.16 -0.53 -12.14
N TYR A 217 -11.47 -0.84 -12.20
CA TYR A 217 -11.99 -2.16 -12.58
C TYR A 217 -12.16 -2.31 -14.10
N GLU A 218 -12.20 -1.20 -14.87
CA GLU A 218 -12.37 -1.24 -16.32
C GLU A 218 -11.13 -1.80 -17.04
N ASP A 219 -11.39 -2.53 -18.13
CA ASP A 219 -10.33 -3.11 -18.97
C ASP A 219 -9.66 -2.08 -19.91
N LYS A 220 -10.27 -0.92 -20.11
CA LYS A 220 -9.77 0.08 -21.04
C LYS A 220 -8.79 1.02 -20.40
N ALA A 221 -7.52 0.90 -20.77
CA ALA A 221 -6.51 1.88 -20.48
C ALA A 221 -6.90 3.27 -21.01
N SER A 222 -7.09 4.23 -20.15
CA SER A 222 -7.13 5.65 -20.55
C SER A 222 -5.73 6.17 -20.83
N PRO A 223 -5.55 7.20 -21.66
CA PRO A 223 -4.23 7.84 -21.89
C PRO A 223 -3.51 8.35 -20.64
N ARG A 224 -4.21 8.53 -19.53
CA ARG A 224 -3.71 8.69 -18.17
C ARG A 224 -4.67 8.04 -17.18
N GLY A 225 -5.32 6.97 -17.57
CA GLY A 225 -6.26 6.24 -16.76
C GLY A 225 -5.59 5.07 -16.07
N SER A 226 -6.28 4.59 -15.09
CA SER A 226 -5.95 3.44 -14.28
C SER A 226 -5.53 2.25 -15.14
N ARG A 227 -4.26 2.03 -15.30
CA ARG A 227 -3.72 0.83 -15.95
C ARG A 227 -3.40 -0.20 -14.89
N VAL A 228 -4.41 -0.96 -14.50
CA VAL A 228 -4.24 -2.09 -13.60
C VAL A 228 -3.80 -3.32 -14.41
N TYR A 229 -2.52 -3.36 -14.77
CA TYR A 229 -1.87 -4.52 -15.39
C TYR A 229 -0.37 -4.49 -15.13
N GLY A 230 0.27 -5.66 -15.20
CA GLY A 230 1.71 -5.78 -15.11
C GLY A 230 2.29 -5.39 -13.77
N PHE A 231 3.35 -4.62 -13.79
CA PHE A 231 3.98 -4.01 -12.62
C PHE A 231 4.03 -2.49 -12.78
N ASN A 232 3.46 -1.76 -11.81
CA ASN A 232 3.41 -0.29 -11.84
C ASN A 232 4.22 0.32 -10.70
N PRO A 233 5.20 1.23 -10.97
CA PRO A 233 6.06 1.82 -9.94
C PRO A 233 5.40 2.95 -9.18
N GLU A 234 4.31 3.54 -9.72
CA GLU A 234 3.63 4.68 -9.14
C GLU A 234 2.13 4.66 -9.46
N TYR A 235 1.33 4.14 -8.53
CA TYR A 235 -0.11 4.05 -8.71
C TYR A 235 -0.84 4.57 -7.48
N GLY A 236 -1.64 5.63 -7.61
CA GLY A 236 -2.30 6.20 -6.45
C GLY A 236 -3.47 7.14 -6.75
N ALA A 237 -4.15 7.53 -5.69
CA ALA A 237 -5.19 8.53 -5.66
C ALA A 237 -5.06 9.39 -4.41
N PRO A 238 -5.58 10.64 -4.41
CA PRO A 238 -5.49 11.50 -3.25
C PRO A 238 -6.45 11.05 -2.13
N CYS A 239 -6.09 11.42 -0.90
CA CYS A 239 -7.00 11.48 0.23
C CYS A 239 -6.78 12.79 0.99
N LEU A 240 -7.59 13.08 1.98
CA LEU A 240 -7.45 14.26 2.83
C LEU A 240 -6.93 13.82 4.21
N PRO A 241 -6.09 14.60 4.90
CA PRO A 241 -5.78 14.39 6.32
C PRO A 241 -7.04 14.46 7.21
N THR A 242 -6.90 14.04 8.46
CA THR A 242 -7.97 14.23 9.46
C THR A 242 -8.16 15.72 9.76
N VAL A 243 -9.32 16.08 10.34
CA VAL A 243 -9.60 17.46 10.71
C VAL A 243 -8.61 17.99 11.76
N GLU A 244 -8.16 17.13 12.66
CA GLU A 244 -7.16 17.42 13.68
C GLU A 244 -5.85 17.88 13.04
N CYS A 245 -5.39 17.14 12.04
CA CYS A 245 -4.18 17.50 11.29
C CYS A 245 -4.34 18.78 10.48
N LEU A 246 -5.50 19.01 9.86
CA LEU A 246 -5.79 20.25 9.15
C LEU A 246 -5.70 21.45 10.10
N ARG A 247 -6.17 21.32 11.35
CA ARG A 247 -6.07 22.35 12.40
C ARG A 247 -4.65 22.61 12.88
N GLU A 248 -3.76 21.64 12.75
CA GLU A 248 -2.34 21.87 13.04
C GLU A 248 -1.61 22.63 11.93
N MET A 249 -2.17 22.67 10.72
CA MET A 249 -1.56 23.30 9.55
C MET A 249 -2.03 24.73 9.31
N MET A 250 -3.29 25.03 9.64
CA MET A 250 -3.97 26.27 9.21
C MET A 250 -4.80 26.89 10.33
N ASP A 251 -4.96 28.19 10.29
CA ASP A 251 -5.90 28.91 11.16
C ASP A 251 -7.35 28.51 10.86
N GLU A 252 -8.23 28.50 11.88
CA GLU A 252 -9.67 28.16 11.73
C GLU A 252 -10.38 28.99 10.63
N LYS A 253 -10.00 30.27 10.46
CA LYS A 253 -10.56 31.16 9.42
C LYS A 253 -10.25 30.71 7.99
N ASP A 254 -9.17 29.91 7.80
CA ASP A 254 -8.70 29.44 6.50
C ASP A 254 -9.17 27.99 6.22
N LEU A 255 -9.66 27.30 7.25
CA LEU A 255 -10.20 25.94 7.12
C LEU A 255 -11.60 25.95 6.50
N TRP A 256 -12.48 26.85 6.95
CA TRP A 256 -13.85 26.85 6.48
C TRP A 256 -14.51 28.26 6.50
N PRO A 257 -15.15 28.70 5.40
CA PRO A 257 -15.09 28.09 4.05
C PRO A 257 -13.65 27.97 3.57
N ILE A 258 -13.36 26.94 2.75
CA ILE A 258 -11.99 26.65 2.29
C ILE A 258 -11.36 27.90 1.68
N ASN A 259 -10.28 28.40 2.30
CA ASN A 259 -9.44 29.42 1.72
C ASN A 259 -8.48 28.81 0.69
N ARG A 260 -8.84 28.90 -0.60
CA ARG A 260 -8.10 28.27 -1.69
C ARG A 260 -6.63 28.70 -1.75
N GLU A 261 -6.32 29.94 -1.44
CA GLU A 261 -4.94 30.43 -1.47
C GLU A 261 -4.06 29.67 -0.47
N VAL A 262 -4.54 29.49 0.77
CA VAL A 262 -3.83 28.76 1.83
C VAL A 262 -3.77 27.27 1.56
N TRP A 263 -4.88 26.68 1.12
CA TRP A 263 -4.95 25.25 0.82
C TRP A 263 -4.08 24.86 -0.38
N ASP A 264 -4.09 25.66 -1.45
CA ASP A 264 -3.28 25.40 -2.65
C ASP A 264 -1.78 25.57 -2.35
N TYR A 265 -1.41 26.53 -1.47
CA TYR A 265 -0.03 26.64 -0.97
C TYR A 265 0.41 25.39 -0.18
N SER A 266 -0.50 24.76 0.54
CA SER A 266 -0.26 23.52 1.29
C SER A 266 -0.47 22.24 0.44
N ASP A 267 -0.09 22.26 -0.83
CA ASP A 267 -0.25 21.18 -1.83
C ASP A 267 -1.72 20.83 -2.15
N GLY A 268 -2.63 21.79 -1.98
CA GLY A 268 -4.06 21.55 -2.28
C GLY A 268 -4.39 21.49 -3.76
N ASN A 269 -3.52 21.99 -4.63
CA ASN A 269 -3.74 21.99 -6.08
C ASN A 269 -2.46 21.73 -6.89
N GLY A 270 -1.50 21.10 -6.27
CA GLY A 270 -0.27 20.66 -6.91
C GLY A 270 -0.48 19.37 -7.73
N PHE A 271 0.46 18.46 -7.65
CA PHE A 271 0.51 17.23 -8.43
C PHE A 271 -0.76 16.37 -8.34
N HIS A 272 -1.38 16.26 -7.15
CA HIS A 272 -2.56 15.42 -6.92
C HIS A 272 -3.90 16.08 -7.23
N LEU A 273 -3.94 17.34 -7.60
CA LEU A 273 -5.16 18.07 -7.95
C LEU A 273 -6.31 17.84 -6.95
N MET A 274 -6.11 18.24 -5.68
CA MET A 274 -7.09 18.04 -4.61
C MET A 274 -8.47 18.61 -4.91
N SER A 275 -8.56 19.61 -5.80
CA SER A 275 -9.84 20.12 -6.31
C SER A 275 -10.70 19.02 -6.97
N SER A 276 -10.10 18.01 -7.58
CA SER A 276 -10.82 16.87 -8.14
C SER A 276 -11.45 16.01 -7.04
N LEU A 277 -10.74 15.79 -5.93
CA LEU A 277 -11.28 15.10 -4.75
C LEU A 277 -12.46 15.85 -4.15
N TYR A 278 -12.33 17.18 -3.97
CA TYR A 278 -13.40 18.02 -3.38
C TYR A 278 -14.66 18.02 -4.23
N THR A 279 -14.50 18.06 -5.56
CA THR A 279 -15.61 18.01 -6.50
C THR A 279 -16.33 16.67 -6.44
N ASP A 280 -15.59 15.58 -6.54
CA ASP A 280 -16.16 14.22 -6.51
C ASP A 280 -16.82 13.92 -5.17
N MET A 281 -16.18 14.31 -4.07
CA MET A 281 -16.76 14.16 -2.73
C MET A 281 -18.10 14.89 -2.62
N THR A 282 -18.17 16.13 -3.10
CA THR A 282 -19.42 16.92 -3.07
C THR A 282 -20.49 16.28 -3.95
N ASN A 283 -20.13 15.77 -5.12
CA ASN A 283 -21.07 15.10 -6.02
C ASN A 283 -21.60 13.79 -5.45
N GLN A 284 -20.76 13.04 -4.72
CA GLN A 284 -21.13 11.73 -4.18
C GLN A 284 -21.84 11.82 -2.82
N TYR A 285 -21.33 12.66 -1.91
CA TYR A 285 -21.76 12.74 -0.51
C TYR A 285 -22.55 14.03 -0.18
N GLY A 286 -22.73 14.92 -1.16
CA GLY A 286 -23.40 16.21 -1.01
C GLY A 286 -22.52 17.29 -0.38
N PRO A 287 -23.00 18.56 -0.37
CA PRO A 287 -22.27 19.69 0.18
C PRO A 287 -22.06 19.54 1.68
N SER A 288 -20.96 20.09 2.18
CA SER A 288 -20.63 20.10 3.62
C SER A 288 -20.96 21.45 4.25
N ARG A 289 -21.29 21.46 5.53
CA ARG A 289 -21.68 22.64 6.29
C ARG A 289 -20.52 23.26 7.08
N ASN A 290 -19.52 22.44 7.39
CA ASN A 290 -18.35 22.80 8.19
C ASN A 290 -17.17 21.89 7.82
N ILE A 291 -16.00 22.17 8.41
CA ILE A 291 -14.78 21.42 8.13
C ILE A 291 -14.84 19.96 8.62
N GLU A 292 -15.52 19.69 9.73
CA GLU A 292 -15.69 18.33 10.28
C GLU A 292 -16.43 17.46 9.30
N GLU A 293 -17.58 17.92 8.80
CA GLU A 293 -18.37 17.16 7.83
C GLU A 293 -17.62 17.01 6.50
N PHE A 294 -16.89 18.03 6.09
CA PHE A 294 -16.05 17.98 4.88
C PHE A 294 -14.94 16.93 5.02
N ALA A 295 -14.20 16.96 6.12
CA ALA A 295 -13.12 16.01 6.37
C ALA A 295 -13.65 14.57 6.51
N GLU A 296 -14.78 14.36 7.21
CA GLU A 296 -15.42 13.05 7.35
C GLU A 296 -15.79 12.45 5.98
N LYS A 297 -16.45 13.22 5.11
CA LYS A 297 -16.81 12.78 3.76
C LYS A 297 -15.57 12.48 2.91
N ALA A 298 -14.52 13.30 3.03
CA ALA A 298 -13.27 13.08 2.34
C ALA A 298 -12.55 11.80 2.83
N GLN A 299 -12.64 11.47 4.12
CA GLN A 299 -12.14 10.20 4.66
C GLN A 299 -12.89 8.99 4.06
N PHE A 300 -14.21 9.06 3.90
CA PHE A 300 -14.98 8.00 3.23
C PHE A 300 -14.53 7.79 1.79
N LEU A 301 -14.39 8.88 1.03
CA LEU A 301 -13.93 8.78 -0.37
C LEU A 301 -12.49 8.29 -0.46
N GLY A 302 -11.60 8.76 0.42
CA GLY A 302 -10.22 8.28 0.52
C GLY A 302 -10.14 6.78 0.82
N ALA A 303 -10.96 6.30 1.76
CA ALA A 303 -11.04 4.87 2.07
C ALA A 303 -11.49 4.04 0.85
N LEU A 304 -12.50 4.49 0.11
CA LEU A 304 -12.95 3.82 -1.11
C LEU A 304 -11.87 3.79 -2.19
N ASN A 305 -11.16 4.90 -2.41
CA ASN A 305 -10.06 4.96 -3.36
C ASN A 305 -8.97 3.94 -3.03
N TYR A 306 -8.47 3.96 -1.80
CA TYR A 306 -7.40 3.06 -1.39
C TYR A 306 -7.85 1.60 -1.47
N LYS A 307 -9.00 1.28 -0.91
CA LYS A 307 -9.53 -0.07 -0.94
C LYS A 307 -9.68 -0.61 -2.36
N SER A 308 -10.31 0.16 -3.24
CA SER A 308 -10.55 -0.23 -4.63
C SER A 308 -9.25 -0.47 -5.39
N ILE A 309 -8.24 0.39 -5.21
CA ILE A 309 -6.92 0.21 -5.83
C ILE A 309 -6.30 -1.10 -5.37
N TRP A 310 -6.15 -1.33 -4.06
CA TRP A 310 -5.52 -2.54 -3.56
C TRP A 310 -6.27 -3.81 -3.98
N GLU A 311 -7.60 -3.79 -3.96
CA GLU A 311 -8.42 -4.95 -4.28
C GLU A 311 -8.42 -5.30 -5.77
N VAL A 312 -8.40 -4.31 -6.68
CA VAL A 312 -8.35 -4.59 -8.12
C VAL A 312 -6.99 -5.17 -8.54
N TRP A 313 -5.90 -4.72 -7.92
CA TRP A 313 -4.59 -5.32 -8.14
C TRP A 313 -4.54 -6.75 -7.60
N ASN A 314 -5.10 -7.01 -6.42
CA ASN A 314 -5.23 -8.34 -5.85
C ASN A 314 -6.07 -9.29 -6.74
N TYR A 315 -7.20 -8.81 -7.30
CA TYR A 315 -8.07 -9.59 -8.18
C TYR A 315 -7.30 -10.16 -9.38
N ASN A 316 -6.42 -9.37 -9.95
CA ASN A 316 -5.66 -9.69 -11.16
C ASN A 316 -4.31 -10.39 -10.87
N LYS A 317 -4.01 -10.68 -9.60
CA LYS A 317 -2.75 -11.27 -9.15
C LYS A 317 -2.34 -12.46 -10.01
N PHE A 318 -1.15 -12.40 -10.63
CA PHE A 318 -0.54 -13.45 -11.45
C PHE A 318 -1.46 -14.02 -12.56
N GLY A 319 -2.42 -13.22 -13.03
CA GLY A 319 -3.34 -13.63 -14.10
C GLY A 319 -4.52 -14.48 -13.62
N TYR A 320 -4.81 -14.51 -12.33
CA TYR A 320 -6.05 -15.14 -11.84
C TYR A 320 -7.30 -14.37 -12.27
N GLY A 321 -7.22 -13.04 -12.46
CA GLY A 321 -8.30 -12.21 -12.98
C GLY A 321 -8.26 -12.01 -14.49
N ASP A 322 -8.80 -10.88 -14.94
CA ASP A 322 -8.95 -10.56 -16.36
C ASP A 322 -7.63 -10.13 -17.02
N ARG A 323 -6.63 -9.77 -16.21
CA ARG A 323 -5.32 -9.26 -16.62
C ARG A 323 -4.21 -9.92 -15.81
N TYR A 324 -2.98 -9.86 -16.31
CA TYR A 324 -1.83 -10.22 -15.50
C TYR A 324 -1.38 -9.02 -14.67
N THR A 325 -1.20 -9.21 -13.36
CA THR A 325 -0.50 -8.25 -12.49
C THR A 325 0.52 -8.98 -11.63
N SER A 326 1.68 -8.40 -11.41
CA SER A 326 2.72 -8.90 -10.50
C SER A 326 2.95 -7.99 -9.30
N GLY A 327 2.34 -6.80 -9.31
CA GLY A 327 2.37 -5.87 -8.20
C GLY A 327 2.35 -4.41 -8.63
N PHE A 328 2.28 -3.55 -7.63
CA PHE A 328 2.35 -2.11 -7.80
C PHE A 328 2.96 -1.44 -6.57
N LEU A 329 3.40 -0.19 -6.73
CA LEU A 329 3.89 0.66 -5.66
C LEU A 329 2.95 1.86 -5.54
N TYR A 330 2.29 2.01 -4.39
CA TYR A 330 1.37 3.12 -4.17
C TYR A 330 2.13 4.46 -4.12
N TRP A 331 1.72 5.45 -4.90
CA TRP A 331 2.29 6.79 -4.92
C TRP A 331 1.49 7.75 -4.05
N TYR A 332 1.95 8.09 -2.91
CA TYR A 332 2.91 7.53 -1.95
C TYR A 332 2.26 7.48 -0.58
N HIS A 333 2.82 6.80 0.41
CA HIS A 333 2.09 6.46 1.64
C HIS A 333 2.42 7.31 2.86
N ASN A 334 3.61 7.93 2.93
CA ASN A 334 4.04 8.77 4.05
C ASN A 334 4.04 10.25 3.68
N SER A 335 3.94 11.13 4.67
CA SER A 335 3.95 12.57 4.46
C SER A 335 5.33 13.16 4.76
N ALA A 336 5.99 13.71 3.72
CA ALA A 336 7.28 14.38 3.85
C ALA A 336 7.18 15.75 4.56
N VAL A 337 6.02 16.38 4.48
CA VAL A 337 5.68 17.67 5.10
C VAL A 337 4.22 17.64 5.55
N ARG A 338 3.81 18.64 6.32
CA ARG A 338 2.38 18.92 6.54
C ARG A 338 1.77 19.43 5.24
N GLN A 339 0.76 18.73 4.72
CA GLN A 339 0.14 19.03 3.44
C GLN A 339 -1.32 18.55 3.41
N VAL A 340 -2.16 19.22 2.60
CA VAL A 340 -3.58 18.84 2.44
C VAL A 340 -3.78 17.67 1.51
N ALA A 341 -2.82 17.33 0.68
CA ALA A 341 -2.81 16.08 -0.06
C ALA A 341 -2.42 14.94 0.89
N GLY A 342 -3.42 14.36 1.55
CA GLY A 342 -3.25 13.31 2.58
C GLY A 342 -2.66 12.02 2.03
N ARG A 343 -2.19 11.21 2.96
CA ARG A 343 -1.55 9.91 2.72
C ARG A 343 -2.18 8.86 3.66
N MET A 344 -1.57 7.69 3.80
CA MET A 344 -2.02 6.68 4.78
C MET A 344 -1.94 7.21 6.21
N TRP A 345 -0.99 8.07 6.49
CA TRP A 345 -0.89 8.88 7.71
C TRP A 345 -0.32 10.24 7.36
N ASP A 346 -0.62 11.22 8.16
CA ASP A 346 -0.11 12.56 7.98
C ASP A 346 1.29 12.77 8.59
N TRP A 347 1.82 13.98 8.49
CA TRP A 347 3.14 14.30 9.04
C TRP A 347 3.19 14.16 10.57
N SER A 348 2.07 14.35 11.27
CA SER A 348 1.96 14.16 12.73
C SER A 348 1.79 12.70 13.15
N LEU A 349 1.85 11.74 12.19
CA LEU A 349 1.63 10.31 12.37
C LEU A 349 0.18 9.95 12.73
N GLU A 350 -0.76 10.85 12.46
CA GLU A 350 -2.18 10.55 12.60
C GLU A 350 -2.66 9.70 11.41
N PRO A 351 -3.19 8.49 11.65
CA PRO A 351 -3.64 7.63 10.57
C PRO A 351 -4.94 8.13 9.94
N THR A 352 -5.01 8.10 8.63
CA THR A 352 -6.21 8.38 7.87
C THR A 352 -7.05 7.12 7.62
N ALA A 353 -8.27 7.27 7.13
CA ALA A 353 -9.09 6.13 6.72
C ALA A 353 -8.44 5.29 5.60
N ALA A 354 -7.52 5.89 4.84
CA ALA A 354 -6.75 5.21 3.80
C ALA A 354 -5.82 4.12 4.37
N LEU A 355 -5.19 4.34 5.55
CA LEU A 355 -4.40 3.30 6.21
C LEU A 355 -5.24 2.07 6.53
N TYR A 356 -6.40 2.27 7.15
CA TYR A 356 -7.29 1.17 7.53
C TYR A 356 -7.87 0.45 6.31
N ALA A 357 -8.15 1.18 5.24
CA ALA A 357 -8.59 0.60 3.96
C ALA A 357 -7.51 -0.29 3.34
N ALA A 358 -6.24 0.16 3.32
CA ALA A 358 -5.11 -0.63 2.86
C ALA A 358 -4.87 -1.86 3.74
N GLN A 359 -4.91 -1.72 5.07
CA GLN A 359 -4.81 -2.84 6.01
C GLN A 359 -5.85 -3.92 5.71
N ASN A 360 -7.11 -3.54 5.56
CA ASN A 360 -8.19 -4.47 5.26
C ASN A 360 -7.97 -5.15 3.89
N ALA A 361 -7.68 -4.39 2.83
CA ALA A 361 -7.48 -4.93 1.49
C ALA A 361 -6.24 -5.84 1.37
N CYS A 362 -5.27 -5.70 2.26
CA CYS A 362 -4.05 -6.50 2.30
C CYS A 362 -4.08 -7.66 3.32
N GLU A 363 -5.23 -7.93 3.95
CA GLU A 363 -5.37 -9.12 4.80
C GLU A 363 -4.99 -10.39 4.01
N PRO A 364 -4.22 -11.32 4.61
CA PRO A 364 -3.73 -12.49 3.88
C PRO A 364 -4.83 -13.42 3.34
N LEU A 365 -5.98 -13.48 4.00
CA LEU A 365 -7.19 -14.17 3.55
C LEU A 365 -8.31 -13.15 3.44
N HIS A 366 -8.56 -12.66 2.23
CA HIS A 366 -9.37 -11.48 2.01
C HIS A 366 -10.54 -11.74 1.06
N PRO A 367 -11.80 -11.72 1.54
CA PRO A 367 -12.97 -11.69 0.67
C PRO A 367 -13.20 -10.27 0.16
N GLN A 368 -13.29 -10.10 -1.16
CA GLN A 368 -13.45 -8.80 -1.80
C GLN A 368 -14.60 -8.76 -2.80
N PHE A 369 -15.12 -7.57 -3.06
CA PHE A 369 -16.24 -7.31 -3.97
C PHE A 369 -15.77 -6.50 -5.18
N ASP A 370 -16.15 -6.95 -6.36
CA ASP A 370 -15.98 -6.23 -7.61
C ASP A 370 -17.21 -5.36 -7.90
N TYR A 371 -17.03 -4.05 -7.87
CA TYR A 371 -18.10 -3.10 -8.11
C TYR A 371 -18.66 -3.14 -9.54
N LEU A 372 -17.84 -3.49 -10.53
CA LEU A 372 -18.25 -3.50 -11.93
C LEU A 372 -19.01 -4.78 -12.27
N LYS A 373 -18.53 -5.92 -11.80
CA LYS A 373 -19.10 -7.24 -12.06
C LYS A 373 -20.20 -7.64 -11.07
N ASN A 374 -20.28 -6.95 -9.93
CA ASN A 374 -21.11 -7.36 -8.78
C ASN A 374 -20.76 -8.75 -8.26
N THR A 375 -19.50 -9.16 -8.34
CA THR A 375 -19.04 -10.47 -7.91
C THR A 375 -18.20 -10.40 -6.64
N VAL A 376 -18.08 -11.52 -5.96
CA VAL A 376 -17.23 -11.71 -4.78
C VAL A 376 -16.11 -12.67 -5.14
N SER A 377 -14.88 -12.29 -4.81
CA SER A 377 -13.67 -13.11 -4.94
C SER A 377 -13.00 -13.28 -3.60
N VAL A 378 -12.14 -14.29 -3.45
CA VAL A 378 -11.38 -14.52 -2.23
C VAL A 378 -9.89 -14.64 -2.56
N VAL A 379 -9.10 -13.73 -1.99
CA VAL A 379 -7.65 -13.69 -2.14
C VAL A 379 -7.00 -14.54 -1.06
N ASN A 380 -5.99 -15.32 -1.44
CA ASN A 380 -5.08 -16.01 -0.54
C ASN A 380 -3.65 -15.54 -0.81
N ASP A 381 -3.04 -14.87 0.17
CA ASP A 381 -1.67 -14.37 0.08
C ASP A 381 -0.65 -15.27 0.79
N HIS A 382 -1.07 -16.41 1.32
CA HIS A 382 -0.17 -17.40 1.91
C HIS A 382 0.39 -18.37 0.87
N TYR A 383 1.64 -18.77 1.03
CA TYR A 383 2.25 -19.89 0.29
C TYR A 383 1.70 -21.26 0.75
N ARG A 384 0.39 -21.33 0.89
CA ARG A 384 -0.37 -22.50 1.29
C ARG A 384 -1.77 -22.47 0.70
N ALA A 385 -2.19 -23.54 0.07
CA ALA A 385 -3.58 -23.70 -0.36
C ALA A 385 -4.49 -24.05 0.83
N TYR A 386 -5.76 -23.62 0.76
CA TYR A 386 -6.78 -23.93 1.74
C TYR A 386 -7.99 -24.55 1.04
N ARG A 387 -8.60 -25.55 1.67
CA ARG A 387 -9.74 -26.29 1.12
C ARG A 387 -10.95 -26.20 2.05
N GLY A 388 -12.15 -26.33 1.46
CA GLY A 388 -13.39 -26.41 2.22
C GLY A 388 -13.79 -25.13 2.96
N TYR A 389 -13.20 -23.99 2.60
CA TYR A 389 -13.60 -22.68 3.13
C TYR A 389 -15.00 -22.34 2.65
N ARG A 390 -15.66 -21.42 3.32
CA ARG A 390 -16.98 -20.92 2.96
C ARG A 390 -17.03 -19.41 3.01
N VAL A 391 -17.36 -18.78 1.88
CA VAL A 391 -17.64 -17.35 1.82
C VAL A 391 -19.14 -17.11 1.90
N THR A 392 -19.55 -16.06 2.62
CA THR A 392 -20.93 -15.58 2.69
C THR A 392 -20.98 -14.10 2.33
N ALA A 393 -22.05 -13.71 1.66
CA ALA A 393 -22.36 -12.33 1.35
C ALA A 393 -23.80 -12.02 1.77
N GLU A 394 -23.99 -10.92 2.44
CA GLU A 394 -25.30 -10.37 2.78
C GLU A 394 -25.40 -8.94 2.25
N VAL A 395 -26.47 -8.61 1.57
CA VAL A 395 -26.74 -7.27 1.03
C VAL A 395 -27.93 -6.67 1.75
N TYR A 396 -27.78 -5.44 2.20
CA TYR A 396 -28.81 -4.69 2.92
C TYR A 396 -29.06 -3.35 2.22
N ASP A 397 -30.31 -2.89 2.22
CA ASP A 397 -30.65 -1.51 1.86
C ASP A 397 -30.48 -0.56 3.07
N LEU A 398 -30.71 0.76 2.89
CA LEU A 398 -30.58 1.73 3.98
C LEU A 398 -31.60 1.54 5.11
N ASP A 399 -32.71 0.86 4.85
CA ASP A 399 -33.71 0.49 5.87
C ASP A 399 -33.29 -0.78 6.64
N MET A 400 -32.06 -1.26 6.44
CA MET A 400 -31.50 -2.49 7.01
C MET A 400 -32.31 -3.76 6.64
N ARG A 401 -33.09 -3.69 5.56
CA ARG A 401 -33.73 -4.85 5.00
C ARG A 401 -32.73 -5.65 4.20
N ARG A 402 -32.56 -6.93 4.53
CA ARG A 402 -31.71 -7.83 3.77
C ARG A 402 -32.37 -8.14 2.42
N ILE A 403 -31.74 -7.72 1.34
CA ILE A 403 -32.25 -7.86 -0.04
C ILE A 403 -31.65 -9.04 -0.78
N ASP A 404 -30.43 -9.46 -0.41
CA ASP A 404 -29.79 -10.67 -0.93
C ASP A 404 -28.96 -11.35 0.17
N ALA A 405 -28.81 -12.68 0.06
CA ALA A 405 -27.94 -13.46 0.93
C ALA A 405 -27.45 -14.70 0.21
N GLN A 406 -26.16 -14.83 0.04
CA GLN A 406 -25.54 -15.91 -0.69
C GLN A 406 -24.39 -16.56 0.08
N SER A 407 -24.07 -17.81 -0.29
CA SER A 407 -22.98 -18.55 0.30
C SER A 407 -22.43 -19.57 -0.70
N ALA A 408 -21.11 -19.68 -0.76
CA ALA A 408 -20.46 -20.70 -1.56
C ALA A 408 -19.32 -21.38 -0.77
N ARG A 409 -19.07 -22.66 -1.05
CA ARG A 409 -17.83 -23.33 -0.68
C ARG A 409 -16.74 -22.93 -1.67
N VAL A 410 -15.54 -22.73 -1.18
CA VAL A 410 -14.40 -22.28 -1.98
C VAL A 410 -13.11 -22.95 -1.53
N ASP A 411 -12.34 -23.42 -2.49
CA ASP A 411 -10.96 -23.81 -2.29
C ASP A 411 -10.06 -22.66 -2.74
N LEU A 412 -9.13 -22.28 -1.89
CA LEU A 412 -8.24 -21.15 -2.13
C LEU A 412 -6.91 -21.67 -2.65
N PRO A 413 -6.50 -21.32 -3.88
CA PRO A 413 -5.20 -21.69 -4.39
C PRO A 413 -4.09 -21.07 -3.54
N GLU A 414 -2.93 -21.70 -3.53
CA GLU A 414 -1.74 -21.15 -2.91
C GLU A 414 -1.33 -19.85 -3.60
N ASP A 415 -1.12 -18.79 -2.82
CA ASP A 415 -0.69 -17.46 -3.30
C ASP A 415 -1.52 -16.94 -4.49
N GLY A 416 -2.81 -17.19 -4.48
CA GLY A 416 -3.70 -16.94 -5.60
C GLY A 416 -5.07 -16.40 -5.23
N VAL A 417 -6.00 -16.46 -6.17
CA VAL A 417 -7.35 -15.92 -6.02
C VAL A 417 -8.39 -16.91 -6.50
N ALA A 418 -9.44 -17.11 -5.72
CA ALA A 418 -10.67 -17.74 -6.19
C ALA A 418 -11.62 -16.63 -6.66
N ASN A 419 -11.68 -16.41 -7.98
CA ASN A 419 -12.41 -15.30 -8.59
C ASN A 419 -13.88 -15.63 -8.76
N ASP A 420 -14.73 -14.59 -8.64
CA ASP A 420 -16.14 -14.56 -9.02
C ASP A 420 -16.97 -15.72 -8.43
N VAL A 421 -16.70 -16.08 -7.17
CA VAL A 421 -17.31 -17.23 -6.47
C VAL A 421 -18.78 -17.01 -6.10
N LEU A 422 -19.22 -15.74 -6.03
CA LEU A 422 -20.62 -15.34 -5.84
C LEU A 422 -20.93 -14.15 -6.77
N THR A 423 -22.18 -14.06 -7.23
CA THR A 423 -22.72 -12.87 -7.92
C THR A 423 -23.86 -12.32 -7.11
N LEU A 424 -23.79 -11.04 -6.72
CA LEU A 424 -24.78 -10.40 -5.84
C LEU A 424 -25.89 -9.73 -6.65
N ASP A 425 -27.12 -9.80 -6.15
CA ASP A 425 -28.30 -9.17 -6.75
C ASP A 425 -28.74 -7.96 -5.92
N PHE A 426 -28.95 -6.84 -6.59
CA PHE A 426 -29.37 -5.57 -6.01
C PHE A 426 -30.79 -5.15 -6.43
N ALA A 427 -31.46 -5.91 -7.30
CA ALA A 427 -32.74 -5.53 -7.91
C ALA A 427 -33.87 -5.33 -6.88
N ALA A 428 -33.80 -6.00 -5.73
CA ALA A 428 -34.80 -5.85 -4.67
C ALA A 428 -34.61 -4.62 -3.78
N SER A 429 -33.53 -3.83 -3.99
CA SER A 429 -33.28 -2.60 -3.23
C SER A 429 -34.32 -1.54 -3.54
N LYS A 430 -34.80 -0.85 -2.49
CA LYS A 430 -35.69 0.30 -2.61
C LYS A 430 -35.02 1.62 -2.26
N THR A 431 -33.75 1.57 -1.90
CA THR A 431 -32.94 2.73 -1.53
C THR A 431 -31.75 2.90 -2.45
N PRO A 432 -31.24 4.14 -2.64
CA PRO A 432 -30.16 4.40 -3.59
C PRO A 432 -28.81 3.83 -3.19
N VAL A 433 -28.64 3.42 -1.93
CA VAL A 433 -27.40 2.85 -1.40
C VAL A 433 -27.67 1.48 -0.80
N GLN A 434 -26.71 0.58 -0.99
CA GLN A 434 -26.72 -0.75 -0.39
C GLN A 434 -25.43 -0.98 0.38
N PHE A 435 -25.55 -1.76 1.47
CA PHE A 435 -24.43 -2.28 2.25
C PHE A 435 -24.18 -3.74 1.92
N ILE A 436 -22.92 -4.09 1.74
CA ILE A 436 -22.48 -5.45 1.46
C ILE A 436 -21.58 -5.92 2.58
N LYS A 437 -21.92 -7.02 3.20
CA LYS A 437 -21.17 -7.64 4.28
C LYS A 437 -20.65 -8.99 3.84
N LEU A 438 -19.33 -9.13 3.78
CA LEU A 438 -18.66 -10.36 3.42
C LEU A 438 -18.03 -11.03 4.64
N LYS A 439 -18.10 -12.35 4.72
CA LYS A 439 -17.37 -13.14 5.70
C LYS A 439 -16.80 -14.39 5.05
N LEU A 440 -15.58 -14.72 5.43
CA LEU A 440 -14.90 -15.95 5.08
C LEU A 440 -14.78 -16.82 6.33
N PHE A 441 -15.14 -18.10 6.22
CA PHE A 441 -15.03 -19.09 7.29
C PHE A 441 -14.14 -20.22 6.87
N ASP A 442 -13.34 -20.72 7.81
CA ASP A 442 -12.54 -21.94 7.60
C ASP A 442 -13.43 -23.21 7.62
N GLU A 443 -12.80 -24.36 7.41
CA GLU A 443 -13.48 -25.68 7.42
C GLU A 443 -14.11 -26.03 8.78
N GLN A 444 -13.63 -25.41 9.87
CA GLN A 444 -14.19 -25.56 11.22
C GLN A 444 -15.30 -24.54 11.54
N GLY A 445 -15.63 -23.64 10.59
CA GLY A 445 -16.63 -22.58 10.76
C GLY A 445 -16.15 -21.36 11.55
N ARG A 446 -14.85 -21.22 11.81
CA ARG A 446 -14.26 -20.02 12.44
C ARG A 446 -14.09 -18.94 11.38
N GLN A 447 -14.39 -17.69 11.74
CA GLN A 447 -14.20 -16.57 10.82
C GLN A 447 -12.70 -16.36 10.55
N ALA A 448 -12.31 -16.43 9.28
CA ALA A 448 -10.95 -16.26 8.79
C ALA A 448 -10.72 -14.91 8.11
N GLY A 449 -11.78 -14.21 7.72
CA GLY A 449 -11.73 -12.90 7.11
C GLY A 449 -13.10 -12.25 7.05
N SER A 450 -13.16 -10.96 6.86
CA SER A 450 -14.41 -10.22 6.65
C SER A 450 -14.16 -8.91 5.91
N ASN A 451 -15.22 -8.41 5.26
CA ASN A 451 -15.16 -7.15 4.56
C ASN A 451 -16.53 -6.46 4.56
N PHE A 452 -16.53 -5.17 4.34
CA PHE A 452 -17.73 -4.36 4.32
C PHE A 452 -17.64 -3.29 3.24
N TYR A 453 -18.74 -3.12 2.47
CA TYR A 453 -18.81 -2.12 1.41
C TYR A 453 -20.13 -1.37 1.47
N TRP A 454 -20.12 -0.19 0.88
CA TRP A 454 -21.30 0.53 0.45
C TRP A 454 -21.19 0.82 -1.04
N ARG A 455 -22.29 0.70 -1.76
CA ARG A 455 -22.40 1.00 -3.19
C ARG A 455 -23.65 1.80 -3.46
N SER A 456 -23.69 2.47 -4.59
CA SER A 456 -24.87 3.20 -5.05
C SER A 456 -25.25 2.76 -6.46
N ASP A 457 -26.54 2.64 -6.73
CA ASP A 457 -27.06 2.33 -8.07
C ASP A 457 -26.78 3.46 -9.07
N ASN A 458 -26.46 4.65 -8.62
CA ASN A 458 -26.22 5.82 -9.44
C ASN A 458 -24.76 5.97 -9.91
N GLU A 459 -23.84 5.16 -9.40
CA GLU A 459 -22.41 5.27 -9.71
C GLU A 459 -22.06 5.12 -11.20
N TYR A 460 -22.95 4.52 -11.99
CA TYR A 460 -22.61 4.01 -13.31
C TYR A 460 -23.44 4.52 -14.48
N LYS A 461 -24.45 5.32 -14.29
CA LYS A 461 -25.33 5.72 -15.38
C LYS A 461 -24.65 6.71 -16.33
N GLY A 462 -23.95 6.19 -17.31
CA GLY A 462 -23.57 6.92 -18.52
C GLY A 462 -22.35 7.81 -18.43
N ALA A 463 -21.54 7.66 -17.39
CA ALA A 463 -20.32 8.43 -17.26
C ALA A 463 -19.19 7.79 -18.09
N ASN A 464 -18.51 8.61 -18.87
CA ASN A 464 -17.13 8.34 -19.21
C ASN A 464 -16.37 8.33 -17.86
N THR A 465 -16.09 7.15 -17.36
CA THR A 465 -15.59 6.85 -16.01
C THR A 465 -14.31 7.59 -15.64
N LEU A 466 -13.61 8.14 -16.59
CA LEU A 466 -12.33 8.82 -16.44
C LEU A 466 -12.42 10.35 -16.36
N THR A 467 -13.51 10.95 -16.78
CA THR A 467 -13.63 12.42 -16.92
C THR A 467 -14.95 13.00 -16.43
N GLY A 468 -15.93 12.14 -16.14
CA GLY A 468 -17.24 12.59 -15.66
C GLY A 468 -17.30 12.61 -14.14
N PRO A 469 -18.05 13.55 -13.53
CA PRO A 469 -18.28 13.52 -12.10
C PRO A 469 -19.02 12.23 -11.73
N ALA A 470 -18.52 11.51 -10.74
CA ALA A 470 -19.26 10.42 -10.12
C ALA A 470 -20.48 11.01 -9.42
N THR A 471 -21.66 10.59 -9.81
CA THR A 471 -22.91 10.95 -9.11
C THR A 471 -23.41 9.74 -8.37
N ALA A 472 -22.88 9.49 -7.18
CA ALA A 472 -23.36 8.44 -6.32
C ALA A 472 -24.47 8.96 -5.40
N GLY A 473 -25.41 8.09 -5.04
CA GLY A 473 -26.48 8.41 -4.10
C GLY A 473 -26.06 8.41 -2.63
N PHE A 474 -24.77 8.55 -2.32
CA PHE A 474 -24.22 8.48 -0.96
C PHE A 474 -24.65 9.64 -0.05
N GLN A 475 -25.26 10.69 -0.60
CA GLN A 475 -25.94 11.73 0.20
C GLN A 475 -26.93 11.14 1.20
N ALA A 476 -27.60 10.05 0.82
CA ALA A 476 -28.56 9.37 1.68
C ALA A 476 -27.93 8.75 2.94
N LEU A 477 -26.61 8.52 2.96
CA LEU A 477 -25.91 8.10 4.17
C LEU A 477 -25.94 9.17 5.27
N GLY A 478 -25.95 10.45 4.89
CA GLY A 478 -26.05 11.58 5.81
C GLY A 478 -27.43 11.71 6.46
N GLU A 479 -28.46 11.04 5.92
CA GLU A 479 -29.82 11.03 6.43
C GLU A 479 -30.11 9.84 7.38
N LEU A 480 -29.15 8.94 7.54
CA LEU A 480 -29.30 7.79 8.44
C LEU A 480 -29.54 8.27 9.89
N ALA A 481 -30.43 7.57 10.56
CA ALA A 481 -30.72 7.86 11.96
C ALA A 481 -29.46 7.66 12.82
N ARG A 482 -29.18 8.64 13.69
CA ARG A 482 -28.06 8.51 14.64
C ARG A 482 -28.35 7.38 15.60
N THR A 483 -27.43 6.42 15.67
CA THR A 483 -27.51 5.33 16.63
C THR A 483 -26.71 5.62 17.90
N LYS A 484 -27.10 4.99 19.02
CA LYS A 484 -26.34 5.07 20.28
C LYS A 484 -25.36 3.90 20.34
N VAL A 485 -24.08 4.23 20.48
CA VAL A 485 -23.03 3.24 20.67
C VAL A 485 -22.52 3.32 22.10
N ALA A 486 -22.67 2.23 22.86
CA ALA A 486 -21.98 2.08 24.15
C ALA A 486 -20.56 1.55 23.89
N ALA A 487 -19.59 2.22 24.45
CA ALA A 487 -18.19 1.81 24.40
C ALA A 487 -17.73 1.33 25.79
N SER A 488 -17.01 0.25 25.83
CA SER A 488 -16.27 -0.21 27.00
C SER A 488 -14.89 -0.68 26.59
N TYR A 489 -13.90 -0.54 27.46
CA TYR A 489 -12.56 -0.95 27.14
C TYR A 489 -11.88 -1.65 28.35
N ARG A 490 -10.86 -2.45 28.02
CA ARG A 490 -9.92 -3.02 28.97
C ARG A 490 -8.51 -2.70 28.51
N THR A 491 -7.64 -2.39 29.44
CA THR A 491 -6.22 -2.17 29.16
C THR A 491 -5.40 -3.31 29.74
N SER A 492 -4.36 -3.72 29.04
CA SER A 492 -3.36 -4.66 29.52
C SER A 492 -1.98 -4.28 29.01
N VAL A 493 -0.94 -4.74 29.70
CA VAL A 493 0.46 -4.53 29.30
C VAL A 493 1.13 -5.89 29.19
N ASN A 494 1.75 -6.15 28.05
CA ASN A 494 2.52 -7.36 27.83
C ASN A 494 3.79 -7.05 27.03
N GLY A 495 4.94 -7.44 27.54
CA GLY A 495 6.24 -7.23 26.88
C GLY A 495 6.54 -5.75 26.56
N GLY A 496 6.11 -4.81 27.44
CA GLY A 496 6.28 -3.36 27.24
C GLY A 496 5.28 -2.73 26.24
N ASN A 497 4.40 -3.52 25.64
CA ASN A 497 3.32 -3.02 24.80
C ASN A 497 2.04 -2.82 25.60
N HIS A 498 1.35 -1.72 25.36
CA HIS A 498 0.03 -1.43 25.91
C HIS A 498 -1.05 -1.91 24.93
N PHE A 499 -1.99 -2.69 25.43
CA PHE A 499 -3.14 -3.18 24.66
C PHE A 499 -4.41 -2.55 25.20
N ILE A 500 -5.30 -2.16 24.28
CA ILE A 500 -6.63 -1.65 24.58
C ILE A 500 -7.65 -2.51 23.84
N ASP A 501 -8.39 -3.32 24.59
CA ASP A 501 -9.51 -4.09 24.04
C ASP A 501 -10.77 -3.21 24.08
N LEU A 502 -11.18 -2.68 22.95
CA LEU A 502 -12.36 -1.84 22.81
C LEU A 502 -13.57 -2.68 22.39
N ARG A 503 -14.65 -2.62 23.18
CA ARG A 503 -15.93 -3.21 22.82
C ARG A 503 -16.94 -2.11 22.50
N LEU A 504 -17.39 -2.07 21.26
CA LEU A 504 -18.47 -1.21 20.81
C LEU A 504 -19.76 -2.03 20.73
N LYS A 505 -20.85 -1.50 21.28
CA LYS A 505 -22.17 -2.13 21.23
C LYS A 505 -23.16 -1.09 20.70
N ASN A 506 -23.77 -1.38 19.56
CA ASN A 506 -24.93 -0.63 19.12
C ASN A 506 -26.08 -0.89 20.10
N THR A 507 -26.57 0.17 20.74
CA THR A 507 -27.72 0.13 21.67
C THR A 507 -28.93 0.86 21.10
N GLY A 508 -28.85 1.35 19.87
CA GLY A 508 -29.95 1.93 19.11
C GLY A 508 -30.85 0.85 18.51
N ARG A 509 -31.93 1.30 17.88
CA ARG A 509 -32.88 0.45 17.15
C ARG A 509 -32.51 0.26 15.67
N THR A 510 -31.51 0.98 15.19
CA THR A 510 -31.04 0.98 13.80
C THR A 510 -29.58 0.58 13.73
#